data_209795ec7f777ebf1e45c75c95270e46
#
_entry.id   209795ec7f777ebf1e45c75c95270e46
#
_cell.length_a   1.000
_cell.length_b   1.000
_cell.length_c   1.000
_cell.angle_alpha   90.00
_cell.angle_beta   90.00
_cell.angle_gamma   90.00
#
_symmetry.space_group_name_H-M   'P 1'
#
loop_
_entity.id
_entity.type
_entity.pdbx_description
1 polymer ?
#
loop_
_entity_poly.entity_id
_entity_poly.type
_entity_poly.pdbx_seq_one_letter_code
_entity_poly.pdbx_strand_id
1 'polypeptide(L)'
;MSAPRTLYDKIWDDHVVDQQEDGTCLLYIDRHLVHEVTSPQAFEGLRMAGRKVRHPERTLAVVDHNVPTSPDRINGIKNEESRIQVEALAKNAADFGVEYYSERDKRQGVVHIVGPEQGFTLPGMTIVCGDSHTSTHGAFGSLAHGIGTSEVEHVLATQTLIQKKAKNMLVRVNGKLAPGVTAKDITLAIIGEIGTAGGTGYVIEYAGDAIRSLSMEGRMTVCNMSIEGGARAGLIAPDETTFAYVQGKPRAPKGEALEQAISYWKTLHSDEGAHFDKIVELDAAKISPVVSWGSSPEDVVFVTDVVPNPDEIKDETKRASKWRALDYMGLKPGTKMTDIKIDRVFIGSCTNGRIEDLRDAARMAEGKKVSAGVNAMIVPGSGLVKEQAEAEGLDKIFIEAGFDWREPGCSMCLAMNDDRLKPGERCASTSNRNFEGRQGFKGRTHLVSPAMAAAAAIAGHFVDIREWN
;
A
#
# COMPACT_ATOMS: atom_id res chain seq x y z
N MET A 1 -13.05 3.43 -37.05
CA MET A 1 -12.40 3.84 -35.80
C MET A 1 -12.58 2.67 -34.82
N SER A 2 -11.54 2.27 -34.09
CA SER A 2 -11.67 1.29 -33.02
C SER A 2 -12.58 1.83 -31.93
N ALA A 3 -13.29 0.96 -31.20
CA ALA A 3 -14.09 1.37 -30.05
C ALA A 3 -13.20 2.05 -28.98
N PRO A 4 -13.71 3.07 -28.26
CA PRO A 4 -12.99 3.70 -27.17
C PRO A 4 -12.62 2.66 -26.09
N ARG A 5 -11.36 2.70 -25.59
CA ARG A 5 -10.83 1.75 -24.62
C ARG A 5 -10.45 2.45 -23.33
N THR A 6 -10.63 1.79 -22.20
CA THR A 6 -10.12 2.24 -20.91
C THR A 6 -8.61 2.06 -20.83
N LEU A 7 -7.96 2.71 -19.87
CA LEU A 7 -6.54 2.47 -19.57
C LEU A 7 -6.27 0.98 -19.30
N TYR A 8 -7.15 0.35 -18.51
CA TYR A 8 -7.05 -1.09 -18.24
C TYR A 8 -7.15 -1.93 -19.51
N ASP A 9 -8.11 -1.65 -20.40
CA ASP A 9 -8.27 -2.37 -21.66
C ASP A 9 -7.02 -2.27 -22.53
N LYS A 10 -6.42 -1.08 -22.63
CA LYS A 10 -5.20 -0.86 -23.41
C LYS A 10 -4.03 -1.73 -22.90
N ILE A 11 -3.79 -1.68 -21.57
CA ILE A 11 -2.68 -2.46 -20.98
C ILE A 11 -2.97 -3.96 -21.09
N TRP A 12 -4.20 -4.39 -20.81
CA TRP A 12 -4.59 -5.78 -20.91
C TRP A 12 -4.39 -6.33 -22.32
N ASP A 13 -4.96 -5.66 -23.32
CA ASP A 13 -4.94 -6.12 -24.70
C ASP A 13 -3.50 -6.20 -25.27
N ASP A 14 -2.61 -5.29 -24.84
CA ASP A 14 -1.19 -5.28 -25.24
C ASP A 14 -0.40 -6.47 -24.63
N HIS A 15 -0.92 -7.13 -23.58
CA HIS A 15 -0.23 -8.21 -22.87
C HIS A 15 -0.89 -9.61 -23.04
N VAL A 16 -2.04 -9.69 -23.71
CA VAL A 16 -2.67 -10.98 -23.99
C VAL A 16 -1.84 -11.74 -25.03
N VAL A 17 -1.31 -12.89 -24.64
CA VAL A 17 -0.54 -13.81 -25.51
C VAL A 17 -1.48 -14.77 -26.21
N ASP A 18 -2.50 -15.26 -25.50
CA ASP A 18 -3.50 -16.21 -26.01
C ASP A 18 -4.81 -16.04 -25.24
N GLN A 19 -5.93 -16.32 -25.90
CA GLN A 19 -7.26 -16.26 -25.31
C GLN A 19 -8.05 -17.49 -25.71
N GLN A 20 -8.58 -18.19 -24.68
CA GLN A 20 -9.43 -19.36 -24.85
C GLN A 20 -10.90 -18.96 -25.10
N GLU A 21 -11.70 -19.90 -25.62
CA GLU A 21 -13.13 -19.67 -25.90
C GLU A 21 -13.96 -19.28 -24.66
N ASP A 22 -13.56 -19.74 -23.47
CA ASP A 22 -14.23 -19.40 -22.20
C ASP A 22 -13.83 -18.03 -21.63
N GLY A 23 -13.04 -17.26 -22.37
CA GLY A 23 -12.52 -15.94 -21.97
C GLY A 23 -11.30 -15.99 -21.05
N THR A 24 -10.76 -17.16 -20.76
CA THR A 24 -9.48 -17.30 -20.05
C THR A 24 -8.34 -16.85 -20.93
N CYS A 25 -7.46 -15.97 -20.42
CA CYS A 25 -6.33 -15.40 -21.14
C CYS A 25 -5.01 -15.86 -20.53
N LEU A 26 -4.02 -16.07 -21.38
CA LEU A 26 -2.61 -16.12 -20.99
C LEU A 26 -2.03 -14.73 -21.13
N LEU A 27 -1.70 -14.12 -19.99
CA LEU A 27 -1.19 -12.74 -19.90
C LEU A 27 0.31 -12.75 -19.73
N TYR A 28 1.04 -11.98 -20.54
CA TYR A 28 2.48 -11.76 -20.36
C TYR A 28 2.73 -10.86 -19.16
N ILE A 29 3.76 -11.18 -18.36
CA ILE A 29 4.14 -10.43 -17.16
C ILE A 29 5.51 -9.78 -17.37
N ASP A 30 5.56 -8.44 -17.34
CA ASP A 30 6.79 -7.68 -17.56
C ASP A 30 7.74 -7.72 -16.36
N ARG A 31 7.20 -7.67 -15.15
CA ARG A 31 7.99 -7.59 -13.92
C ARG A 31 7.42 -8.51 -12.83
N HIS A 32 8.30 -9.17 -12.14
CA HIS A 32 7.95 -10.03 -11.01
C HIS A 32 8.75 -9.60 -9.77
N LEU A 33 8.03 -9.17 -8.73
CA LEU A 33 8.61 -8.89 -7.41
C LEU A 33 8.41 -10.12 -6.54
N VAL A 34 9.42 -10.54 -5.82
CA VAL A 34 9.34 -11.69 -4.91
C VAL A 34 9.91 -11.34 -3.53
N HIS A 35 9.30 -11.88 -2.50
CA HIS A 35 9.74 -11.71 -1.11
C HIS A 35 9.75 -13.05 -0.37
N GLU A 36 10.25 -13.08 0.86
CA GLU A 36 10.55 -14.29 1.61
C GLU A 36 9.31 -15.11 2.02
N VAL A 37 8.11 -14.51 2.07
CA VAL A 37 6.92 -15.20 2.60
C VAL A 37 6.29 -16.15 1.58
N THR A 38 6.13 -15.73 0.33
CA THR A 38 5.37 -16.47 -0.69
C THR A 38 6.24 -17.16 -1.75
N SER A 39 7.55 -17.00 -1.69
CA SER A 39 8.46 -17.54 -2.70
C SER A 39 9.14 -18.88 -2.38
N PRO A 40 9.30 -19.33 -1.13
CA PRO A 40 10.06 -20.55 -0.85
C PRO A 40 9.52 -21.79 -1.58
N GLN A 41 8.21 -22.03 -1.51
CA GLN A 41 7.57 -23.17 -2.17
C GLN A 41 7.58 -23.03 -3.70
N ALA A 42 7.49 -21.83 -4.23
CA ALA A 42 7.57 -21.58 -5.67
C ALA A 42 8.95 -21.94 -6.24
N PHE A 43 10.04 -21.53 -5.58
CA PHE A 43 11.39 -21.93 -5.98
C PHE A 43 11.65 -23.42 -5.80
N GLU A 44 11.08 -24.03 -4.75
CA GLU A 44 11.20 -25.47 -4.55
C GLU A 44 10.48 -26.25 -5.67
N GLY A 45 9.29 -25.81 -6.09
CA GLY A 45 8.58 -26.38 -7.23
C GLY A 45 9.40 -26.31 -8.53
N LEU A 46 10.07 -25.19 -8.79
CA LEU A 46 10.99 -25.06 -9.93
C LEU A 46 12.14 -26.08 -9.84
N ARG A 47 12.74 -26.23 -8.66
CA ARG A 47 13.86 -27.14 -8.43
C ARG A 47 13.45 -28.60 -8.64
N MET A 48 12.30 -28.98 -8.08
CA MET A 48 11.75 -30.34 -8.26
C MET A 48 11.41 -30.67 -9.71
N ALA A 49 10.91 -29.66 -10.46
CA ALA A 49 10.60 -29.79 -11.88
C ALA A 49 11.82 -29.65 -12.81
N GLY A 50 13.02 -29.39 -12.27
CA GLY A 50 14.23 -29.14 -13.06
C GLY A 50 14.14 -27.89 -13.94
N ARG A 51 13.31 -26.91 -13.55
CA ARG A 51 13.08 -25.68 -14.28
C ARG A 51 13.97 -24.54 -13.75
N LYS A 52 14.25 -23.58 -14.65
CA LYS A 52 14.97 -22.34 -14.30
C LYS A 52 13.97 -21.19 -14.23
N VAL A 53 14.35 -20.10 -13.59
CA VAL A 53 13.67 -18.81 -13.75
C VAL A 53 13.88 -18.36 -15.21
N ARG A 54 12.78 -18.05 -15.91
CA ARG A 54 12.82 -17.75 -17.34
C ARG A 54 13.54 -16.45 -17.64
N HIS A 55 13.26 -15.41 -16.87
CA HIS A 55 13.78 -14.06 -17.02
C HIS A 55 14.24 -13.50 -15.66
N PRO A 56 15.42 -13.94 -15.14
CA PRO A 56 15.94 -13.44 -13.86
C PRO A 56 16.07 -11.92 -13.82
N GLU A 57 16.42 -11.28 -14.94
CA GLU A 57 16.57 -9.84 -15.08
C GLU A 57 15.24 -9.05 -14.97
N ARG A 58 14.11 -9.74 -15.07
CA ARG A 58 12.76 -9.20 -14.89
C ARG A 58 12.16 -9.52 -13.53
N THR A 59 12.93 -10.20 -12.68
CA THR A 59 12.54 -10.57 -11.31
C THR A 59 13.44 -9.84 -10.33
N LEU A 60 12.86 -9.30 -9.26
CA LEU A 60 13.59 -8.65 -8.17
C LEU A 60 13.14 -9.24 -6.85
N ALA A 61 14.08 -9.76 -6.09
CA ALA A 61 13.86 -10.33 -4.77
C ALA A 61 14.23 -9.33 -3.66
N VAL A 62 13.35 -9.16 -2.68
CA VAL A 62 13.56 -8.24 -1.55
C VAL A 62 13.05 -8.90 -0.28
N VAL A 63 13.75 -8.74 0.84
CA VAL A 63 13.25 -9.13 2.16
C VAL A 63 12.57 -7.95 2.83
N ASP A 64 11.35 -8.14 3.34
CA ASP A 64 10.59 -7.03 3.92
C ASP A 64 9.64 -7.41 5.08
N HIS A 65 9.05 -8.59 5.09
CA HIS A 65 8.04 -9.00 6.06
C HIS A 65 8.62 -9.55 7.36
N ASN A 66 9.60 -10.46 7.27
CA ASN A 66 10.19 -11.15 8.40
C ASN A 66 11.46 -10.48 8.92
N VAL A 67 11.82 -9.35 8.39
CA VAL A 67 13.02 -8.60 8.82
C VAL A 67 12.67 -7.77 10.05
N PRO A 68 13.43 -7.89 11.15
CA PRO A 68 13.27 -7.00 12.31
C PRO A 68 13.54 -5.55 11.92
N THR A 69 12.82 -4.63 12.55
CA THR A 69 13.04 -3.18 12.38
C THR A 69 13.82 -2.55 13.52
N SER A 70 14.21 -3.33 14.52
CA SER A 70 15.07 -2.87 15.60
C SER A 70 16.50 -2.57 15.10
N PRO A 71 17.19 -1.56 15.66
CA PRO A 71 18.55 -1.20 15.25
C PRO A 71 19.57 -2.32 15.40
N ASP A 72 19.32 -3.30 16.29
CA ASP A 72 20.18 -4.46 16.53
C ASP A 72 20.03 -5.58 15.49
N ARG A 73 19.16 -5.42 14.48
CA ARG A 73 18.94 -6.43 13.42
C ARG A 73 20.23 -6.84 12.68
N ILE A 74 21.23 -5.96 12.67
CA ILE A 74 22.54 -6.22 12.06
C ILE A 74 23.24 -7.42 12.71
N ASN A 75 22.90 -7.75 13.96
CA ASN A 75 23.41 -8.89 14.70
C ASN A 75 22.71 -10.22 14.34
N GLY A 76 21.77 -10.18 13.39
CA GLY A 76 21.02 -11.33 12.90
C GLY A 76 19.56 -11.36 13.35
N ILE A 77 18.79 -12.22 12.72
CA ILE A 77 17.36 -12.42 12.99
C ILE A 77 17.21 -13.47 14.10
N LYS A 78 16.69 -13.05 15.25
CA LYS A 78 16.56 -13.90 16.46
C LYS A 78 15.43 -14.93 16.33
N ASN A 79 14.33 -14.56 15.67
CA ASN A 79 13.20 -15.46 15.41
C ASN A 79 13.62 -16.50 14.36
N GLU A 80 13.56 -17.78 14.71
CA GLU A 80 14.04 -18.87 13.87
C GLU A 80 13.25 -19.04 12.60
N GLU A 81 11.92 -18.94 12.65
CA GLU A 81 11.04 -19.07 11.47
C GLU A 81 11.30 -17.93 10.48
N SER A 82 11.40 -16.71 10.96
CA SER A 82 11.75 -15.54 10.15
C SER A 82 13.11 -15.68 9.51
N ARG A 83 14.12 -16.13 10.28
CA ARG A 83 15.48 -16.36 9.78
C ARG A 83 15.52 -17.40 8.66
N ILE A 84 14.84 -18.53 8.83
CA ILE A 84 14.76 -19.60 7.81
C ILE A 84 14.18 -19.06 6.50
N GLN A 85 13.10 -18.26 6.54
CA GLN A 85 12.48 -17.70 5.35
C GLN A 85 13.38 -16.68 4.63
N VAL A 86 14.06 -15.82 5.38
CA VAL A 86 15.02 -14.85 4.83
C VAL A 86 16.22 -15.55 4.18
N GLU A 87 16.79 -16.53 4.87
CA GLU A 87 17.91 -17.34 4.35
C GLU A 87 17.50 -18.15 3.11
N ALA A 88 16.28 -18.69 3.10
CA ALA A 88 15.74 -19.40 1.94
C ALA A 88 15.61 -18.50 0.71
N LEU A 89 15.13 -17.25 0.87
CA LEU A 89 15.06 -16.31 -0.25
C LEU A 89 16.46 -15.96 -0.77
N ALA A 90 17.42 -15.69 0.11
CA ALA A 90 18.80 -15.40 -0.28
C ALA A 90 19.41 -16.55 -1.09
N LYS A 91 19.25 -17.79 -0.60
CA LYS A 91 19.73 -18.99 -1.28
C LYS A 91 19.05 -19.17 -2.64
N ASN A 92 17.73 -19.05 -2.69
CA ASN A 92 16.95 -19.19 -3.94
C ASN A 92 17.36 -18.15 -4.97
N ALA A 93 17.50 -16.89 -4.56
CA ALA A 93 17.94 -15.83 -5.46
C ALA A 93 19.32 -16.12 -6.06
N ALA A 94 20.26 -16.60 -5.25
CA ALA A 94 21.59 -17.01 -5.72
C ALA A 94 21.53 -18.22 -6.67
N ASP A 95 20.78 -19.28 -6.32
CA ASP A 95 20.66 -20.51 -7.10
C ASP A 95 20.03 -20.25 -8.49
N PHE A 96 19.11 -19.31 -8.58
CA PHE A 96 18.37 -19.00 -9.82
C PHE A 96 18.82 -17.74 -10.53
N GLY A 97 19.84 -17.05 -10.03
CA GLY A 97 20.43 -15.85 -10.65
C GLY A 97 19.52 -14.62 -10.60
N VAL A 98 18.63 -14.53 -9.61
CA VAL A 98 17.72 -13.40 -9.39
C VAL A 98 18.45 -12.34 -8.56
N GLU A 99 18.30 -11.06 -8.94
CA GLU A 99 18.82 -9.94 -8.14
C GLU A 99 18.11 -9.87 -6.79
N TYR A 100 18.89 -9.68 -5.71
CA TYR A 100 18.40 -9.76 -4.35
C TYR A 100 18.90 -8.60 -3.48
N TYR A 101 17.97 -7.95 -2.77
CA TYR A 101 18.28 -6.95 -1.76
C TYR A 101 18.06 -7.55 -0.36
N SER A 102 19.20 -7.85 0.30
CA SER A 102 19.20 -8.37 1.66
C SER A 102 18.93 -7.26 2.68
N GLU A 103 18.71 -7.66 3.95
CA GLU A 103 18.55 -6.74 5.08
C GLU A 103 19.75 -5.82 5.34
N ARG A 104 20.88 -6.08 4.67
CA ARG A 104 22.13 -5.28 4.73
C ARG A 104 22.30 -4.35 3.53
N ASP A 105 21.51 -4.53 2.49
CA ASP A 105 21.55 -3.65 1.31
C ASP A 105 20.80 -2.36 1.63
N LYS A 106 21.41 -1.21 1.37
CA LYS A 106 20.75 0.09 1.58
C LYS A 106 19.51 0.31 0.72
N ARG A 107 19.32 -0.49 -0.36
CA ARG A 107 18.13 -0.47 -1.20
C ARG A 107 17.00 -1.34 -0.65
N GLN A 108 17.26 -2.10 0.41
CA GLN A 108 16.26 -2.95 1.04
C GLN A 108 15.15 -2.10 1.65
N GLY A 109 13.96 -2.63 1.61
CA GLY A 109 12.75 -2.03 2.17
C GLY A 109 11.52 -2.81 1.75
N VAL A 110 10.36 -2.23 1.99
CA VAL A 110 9.09 -2.80 1.56
C VAL A 110 9.06 -2.92 0.03
N VAL A 111 8.78 -4.11 -0.46
CA VAL A 111 8.89 -4.44 -1.90
C VAL A 111 8.14 -3.46 -2.82
N HIS A 112 6.98 -2.95 -2.38
CA HIS A 112 6.17 -1.99 -3.13
C HIS A 112 6.66 -0.52 -3.04
N ILE A 113 7.69 -0.26 -2.24
CA ILE A 113 8.43 1.01 -2.21
C ILE A 113 9.70 0.86 -3.04
N VAL A 114 10.41 -0.27 -2.88
CA VAL A 114 11.65 -0.57 -3.59
C VAL A 114 11.44 -0.61 -5.12
N GLY A 115 10.37 -1.25 -5.61
CA GLY A 115 10.08 -1.33 -7.04
C GLY A 115 10.03 0.04 -7.72
N PRO A 116 9.21 0.98 -7.25
CA PRO A 116 9.18 2.37 -7.72
C PRO A 116 10.52 3.11 -7.58
N GLU A 117 11.17 3.02 -6.42
CA GLU A 117 12.44 3.71 -6.18
C GLU A 117 13.55 3.29 -7.15
N GLN A 118 13.57 2.02 -7.54
CA GLN A 118 14.54 1.49 -8.48
C GLN A 118 14.18 1.73 -9.95
N GLY A 119 12.98 2.29 -10.25
CA GLY A 119 12.47 2.38 -11.62
C GLY A 119 12.17 1.00 -12.22
N PHE A 120 11.92 0.00 -11.37
CA PHE A 120 11.47 -1.32 -11.78
C PHE A 120 10.00 -1.28 -12.22
N THR A 121 9.24 -0.35 -11.67
CA THR A 121 7.86 -0.01 -12.03
C THR A 121 7.84 1.09 -13.07
N LEU A 122 7.26 0.83 -14.24
CA LEU A 122 7.14 1.80 -15.35
C LEU A 122 5.72 1.75 -15.93
N PRO A 123 5.22 2.87 -16.50
CA PRO A 123 3.89 2.92 -17.09
C PRO A 123 3.67 1.87 -18.19
N GLY A 124 2.46 1.33 -18.25
CA GLY A 124 2.04 0.37 -19.27
C GLY A 124 2.49 -1.07 -19.03
N MET A 125 3.23 -1.35 -17.96
CA MET A 125 3.70 -2.70 -17.63
C MET A 125 2.67 -3.52 -16.86
N THR A 126 2.80 -4.84 -16.95
CA THR A 126 2.18 -5.81 -16.05
C THR A 126 3.16 -6.19 -14.94
N ILE A 127 2.72 -6.10 -13.68
CA ILE A 127 3.58 -6.35 -12.51
C ILE A 127 2.86 -7.28 -11.53
N VAL A 128 3.54 -8.32 -11.07
CA VAL A 128 3.00 -9.25 -10.08
C VAL A 128 3.95 -9.45 -8.91
N CYS A 129 3.37 -9.81 -7.77
CA CYS A 129 4.07 -10.20 -6.55
C CYS A 129 3.17 -11.12 -5.73
N GLY A 130 3.73 -11.95 -4.88
CA GLY A 130 2.98 -12.77 -3.92
C GLY A 130 2.36 -11.97 -2.76
N ASP A 131 2.03 -10.69 -2.96
CA ASP A 131 1.44 -9.78 -1.99
C ASP A 131 0.29 -8.99 -2.61
N SER A 132 -0.82 -8.85 -1.87
CA SER A 132 -2.02 -8.16 -2.36
C SER A 132 -1.79 -6.67 -2.68
N HIS A 133 -0.89 -6.00 -1.94
CA HIS A 133 -0.61 -4.58 -2.15
C HIS A 133 0.30 -4.26 -3.36
N THR A 134 0.54 -5.26 -4.21
CA THR A 134 1.12 -5.07 -5.56
C THR A 134 0.31 -4.04 -6.38
N SER A 135 -0.97 -3.85 -6.06
CA SER A 135 -1.80 -2.76 -6.63
C SER A 135 -1.18 -1.37 -6.50
N THR A 136 -0.25 -1.15 -5.56
CA THR A 136 0.51 0.11 -5.41
C THR A 136 1.11 0.60 -6.72
N HIS A 137 1.63 -0.32 -7.53
CA HIS A 137 2.31 0.00 -8.79
C HIS A 137 1.36 0.56 -9.86
N GLY A 138 0.05 0.40 -9.69
CA GLY A 138 -0.97 1.02 -10.54
C GLY A 138 -0.99 2.54 -10.52
N ALA A 139 -0.37 3.16 -9.51
CA ALA A 139 -0.13 4.59 -9.45
C ALA A 139 0.70 5.13 -10.64
N PHE A 140 1.43 4.26 -11.30
CA PHE A 140 2.25 4.55 -12.48
C PHE A 140 1.52 4.25 -13.80
N GLY A 141 0.26 3.83 -13.77
CA GLY A 141 -0.42 3.30 -14.93
C GLY A 141 0.11 1.91 -15.34
N SER A 142 0.49 1.09 -14.36
CA SER A 142 0.89 -0.31 -14.55
C SER A 142 -0.23 -1.22 -14.09
N LEU A 143 -0.55 -2.25 -14.85
CA LEU A 143 -1.49 -3.28 -14.40
C LEU A 143 -0.78 -4.19 -13.39
N ALA A 144 -1.04 -3.95 -12.11
CA ALA A 144 -0.32 -4.60 -11.03
C ALA A 144 -1.27 -5.23 -10.01
N HIS A 145 -1.03 -6.50 -9.67
CA HIS A 145 -1.86 -7.21 -8.71
C HIS A 145 -1.14 -8.37 -8.02
N GLY A 146 -1.64 -8.73 -6.84
CA GLY A 146 -1.18 -9.88 -6.07
C GLY A 146 -1.53 -11.21 -6.73
N ILE A 147 -0.66 -12.21 -6.53
CA ILE A 147 -0.82 -13.58 -7.01
C ILE A 147 -0.53 -14.59 -5.89
N GLY A 148 -1.09 -15.80 -6.02
CA GLY A 148 -0.84 -16.89 -5.07
C GLY A 148 0.51 -17.58 -5.30
N THR A 149 0.97 -18.37 -4.33
CA THR A 149 2.29 -19.05 -4.38
C THR A 149 2.47 -19.94 -5.61
N SER A 150 1.44 -20.68 -6.04
CA SER A 150 1.49 -21.51 -7.26
C SER A 150 1.57 -20.66 -8.53
N GLU A 151 0.97 -19.47 -8.53
CA GLU A 151 1.08 -18.52 -9.63
C GLU A 151 2.49 -17.86 -9.64
N VAL A 152 3.10 -17.62 -8.47
CA VAL A 152 4.51 -17.17 -8.37
C VAL A 152 5.43 -18.18 -9.07
N GLU A 153 5.28 -19.49 -8.81
CA GLU A 153 6.03 -20.54 -9.51
C GLU A 153 5.79 -20.49 -11.01
N HIS A 154 4.54 -20.37 -11.44
CA HIS A 154 4.18 -20.30 -12.85
C HIS A 154 4.85 -19.11 -13.56
N VAL A 155 4.77 -17.91 -12.97
CA VAL A 155 5.40 -16.72 -13.55
C VAL A 155 6.92 -16.82 -13.58
N LEU A 156 7.55 -17.34 -12.54
CA LEU A 156 8.99 -17.58 -12.53
C LEU A 156 9.42 -18.51 -13.68
N ALA A 157 8.63 -19.57 -13.95
CA ALA A 157 8.92 -20.55 -14.98
C ALA A 157 8.63 -20.06 -16.41
N THR A 158 7.61 -19.25 -16.60
CA THR A 158 7.03 -18.96 -17.93
C THR A 158 6.99 -17.51 -18.31
N GLN A 159 7.07 -16.59 -17.37
CA GLN A 159 6.83 -15.14 -17.53
C GLN A 159 5.39 -14.83 -17.99
N THR A 160 4.46 -15.74 -17.71
CA THR A 160 3.04 -15.57 -18.06
C THR A 160 2.14 -15.94 -16.88
N LEU A 161 0.88 -15.51 -16.94
CA LEU A 161 -0.13 -15.78 -15.93
C LEU A 161 -1.47 -16.07 -16.59
N ILE A 162 -2.19 -17.08 -16.09
CA ILE A 162 -3.54 -17.41 -16.55
C ILE A 162 -4.54 -16.57 -15.76
N GLN A 163 -5.32 -15.72 -16.44
CA GLN A 163 -6.27 -14.80 -15.81
C GLN A 163 -7.54 -14.63 -16.66
N LYS A 164 -8.63 -14.22 -16.01
CA LYS A 164 -9.82 -13.69 -16.69
C LYS A 164 -9.85 -12.17 -16.56
N LYS A 165 -10.25 -11.48 -17.64
CA LYS A 165 -10.35 -10.02 -17.66
C LYS A 165 -11.38 -9.56 -16.62
N ALA A 166 -10.99 -8.64 -15.77
CA ALA A 166 -11.88 -8.00 -14.80
C ALA A 166 -12.79 -6.94 -15.49
N LYS A 167 -13.82 -6.51 -14.80
CA LYS A 167 -14.65 -5.37 -15.21
C LYS A 167 -13.96 -4.05 -14.94
N ASN A 168 -14.37 -3.00 -15.65
CA ASN A 168 -13.88 -1.65 -15.49
C ASN A 168 -14.72 -0.87 -14.47
N MET A 169 -14.08 -0.29 -13.45
CA MET A 169 -14.73 0.63 -12.51
C MET A 169 -13.98 1.96 -12.51
N LEU A 170 -14.73 3.07 -12.60
CA LEU A 170 -14.17 4.41 -12.45
C LEU A 170 -14.55 4.97 -11.09
N VAL A 171 -13.55 5.44 -10.34
CA VAL A 171 -13.75 6.27 -9.15
C VAL A 171 -13.20 7.66 -9.44
N ARG A 172 -14.10 8.65 -9.50
CA ARG A 172 -13.74 10.03 -9.81
C ARG A 172 -13.86 10.89 -8.57
N VAL A 173 -12.78 11.54 -8.19
CA VAL A 173 -12.74 12.49 -7.07
C VAL A 173 -12.49 13.88 -7.64
N ASN A 174 -13.54 14.68 -7.71
CA ASN A 174 -13.52 16.00 -8.30
C ASN A 174 -13.35 17.09 -7.24
N GLY A 175 -12.86 18.26 -7.68
CA GLY A 175 -12.68 19.42 -6.83
C GLY A 175 -11.33 19.44 -6.12
N LYS A 176 -11.20 20.34 -5.14
CA LYS A 176 -9.97 20.60 -4.40
C LYS A 176 -10.09 20.10 -2.97
N LEU A 177 -9.06 19.42 -2.51
CA LEU A 177 -8.94 18.98 -1.12
C LEU A 177 -8.82 20.17 -0.17
N ALA A 178 -9.45 20.07 0.99
CA ALA A 178 -9.24 21.01 2.08
C ALA A 178 -7.82 20.85 2.66
N PRO A 179 -7.23 21.91 3.25
CA PRO A 179 -5.97 21.78 3.98
C PRO A 179 -6.05 20.68 5.05
N GLY A 180 -4.98 19.90 5.19
CA GLY A 180 -4.90 18.80 6.16
C GLY A 180 -5.54 17.48 5.69
N VAL A 181 -6.22 17.44 4.55
CA VAL A 181 -6.74 16.22 3.94
C VAL A 181 -5.67 15.61 3.03
N THR A 182 -5.40 14.33 3.21
CA THR A 182 -4.34 13.60 2.52
C THR A 182 -4.90 12.53 1.57
N ALA A 183 -4.03 11.88 0.79
CA ALA A 183 -4.41 10.74 -0.05
C ALA A 183 -4.99 9.57 0.78
N LYS A 184 -4.55 9.40 2.03
CA LYS A 184 -5.10 8.39 2.95
C LYS A 184 -6.55 8.66 3.28
N ASP A 185 -6.90 9.92 3.52
CA ASP A 185 -8.28 10.32 3.81
C ASP A 185 -9.19 10.11 2.59
N ILE A 186 -8.72 10.45 1.39
CA ILE A 186 -9.42 10.14 0.13
C ILE A 186 -9.72 8.65 0.03
N THR A 187 -8.70 7.82 0.24
CA THR A 187 -8.83 6.37 0.06
C THR A 187 -9.78 5.76 1.09
N LEU A 188 -9.67 6.17 2.35
CA LEU A 188 -10.59 5.72 3.39
C LEU A 188 -12.02 6.19 3.14
N ALA A 189 -12.21 7.41 2.63
CA ALA A 189 -13.53 7.90 2.23
C ALA A 189 -14.11 7.09 1.05
N ILE A 190 -13.30 6.74 0.05
CA ILE A 190 -13.71 5.88 -1.06
C ILE A 190 -14.14 4.50 -0.53
N ILE A 191 -13.34 3.87 0.34
CA ILE A 191 -13.66 2.55 0.90
C ILE A 191 -14.91 2.62 1.78
N GLY A 192 -15.08 3.69 2.55
CA GLY A 192 -16.30 3.94 3.31
C GLY A 192 -17.55 4.02 2.45
N GLU A 193 -17.45 4.65 1.25
CA GLU A 193 -18.55 4.79 0.30
C GLU A 193 -18.89 3.47 -0.42
N ILE A 194 -17.88 2.76 -0.94
CA ILE A 194 -18.12 1.57 -1.76
C ILE A 194 -18.20 0.27 -0.95
N GLY A 195 -17.69 0.25 0.29
CA GLY A 195 -17.51 -0.93 1.13
C GLY A 195 -16.32 -1.80 0.70
N THR A 196 -15.93 -2.74 1.56
CA THR A 196 -14.80 -3.66 1.34
C THR A 196 -15.03 -4.67 0.21
N ALA A 197 -16.25 -4.83 -0.26
CA ALA A 197 -16.61 -5.69 -1.40
C ALA A 197 -17.03 -4.91 -2.66
N GLY A 198 -17.05 -3.57 -2.60
CA GLY A 198 -17.59 -2.74 -3.68
C GLY A 198 -16.85 -2.82 -5.00
N GLY A 199 -15.55 -3.12 -4.95
CA GLY A 199 -14.67 -3.32 -6.10
C GLY A 199 -14.47 -4.78 -6.52
N THR A 200 -15.18 -5.74 -5.92
CA THR A 200 -14.99 -7.16 -6.23
C THR A 200 -15.29 -7.46 -7.70
N GLY A 201 -14.31 -8.05 -8.39
CA GLY A 201 -14.38 -8.34 -9.82
C GLY A 201 -14.04 -7.17 -10.73
N TYR A 202 -13.59 -6.05 -10.18
CA TYR A 202 -13.19 -4.85 -10.93
C TYR A 202 -11.69 -4.57 -10.82
N VAL A 203 -11.18 -3.90 -11.86
CA VAL A 203 -10.01 -3.01 -11.78
C VAL A 203 -10.55 -1.59 -11.66
N ILE A 204 -10.07 -0.83 -10.67
CA ILE A 204 -10.51 0.54 -10.43
C ILE A 204 -9.55 1.51 -11.11
N GLU A 205 -10.06 2.37 -11.99
CA GLU A 205 -9.34 3.55 -12.46
C GLU A 205 -9.74 4.75 -11.60
N TYR A 206 -8.75 5.41 -11.00
CA TYR A 206 -8.96 6.63 -10.21
C TYR A 206 -8.67 7.85 -11.07
N ALA A 207 -9.60 8.78 -11.08
CA ALA A 207 -9.54 10.00 -11.88
C ALA A 207 -10.14 11.21 -11.14
N GLY A 208 -10.16 12.36 -11.80
CA GLY A 208 -10.66 13.62 -11.25
C GLY A 208 -9.53 14.55 -10.79
N ASP A 209 -9.89 15.81 -10.52
CA ASP A 209 -8.90 16.86 -10.22
C ASP A 209 -8.13 16.59 -8.95
N ALA A 210 -8.79 16.08 -7.91
CA ALA A 210 -8.16 15.74 -6.65
C ALA A 210 -7.09 14.63 -6.85
N ILE A 211 -7.39 13.59 -7.64
CA ILE A 211 -6.43 12.51 -7.92
C ILE A 211 -5.25 13.02 -8.75
N ARG A 212 -5.50 13.83 -9.79
CA ARG A 212 -4.42 14.39 -10.61
C ARG A 212 -3.49 15.31 -9.83
N SER A 213 -4.01 16.01 -8.83
CA SER A 213 -3.22 16.92 -7.99
C SER A 213 -2.31 16.21 -6.96
N LEU A 214 -2.48 14.90 -6.76
CA LEU A 214 -1.65 14.13 -5.84
C LEU A 214 -0.23 13.97 -6.36
N SER A 215 0.73 13.98 -5.44
CA SER A 215 2.09 13.49 -5.68
C SER A 215 2.09 12.00 -6.04
N MET A 216 3.22 11.47 -6.50
CA MET A 216 3.33 10.03 -6.74
C MET A 216 3.13 9.21 -5.46
N GLU A 217 3.62 9.69 -4.33
CA GLU A 217 3.44 9.08 -3.01
C GLU A 217 1.95 8.99 -2.64
N GLY A 218 1.20 10.07 -2.86
CA GLY A 218 -0.24 10.08 -2.66
C GLY A 218 -0.98 9.13 -3.61
N ARG A 219 -0.60 9.09 -4.89
CA ARG A 219 -1.16 8.14 -5.87
C ARG A 219 -0.86 6.69 -5.49
N MET A 220 0.34 6.41 -5.01
CA MET A 220 0.70 5.08 -4.51
C MET A 220 -0.14 4.68 -3.30
N THR A 221 -0.47 5.61 -2.39
CA THR A 221 -1.38 5.34 -1.27
C THR A 221 -2.78 4.98 -1.76
N VAL A 222 -3.33 5.70 -2.74
CA VAL A 222 -4.65 5.42 -3.33
C VAL A 222 -4.67 4.03 -3.98
N CYS A 223 -3.72 3.72 -4.85
CA CYS A 223 -3.66 2.43 -5.53
C CYS A 223 -3.34 1.27 -4.59
N ASN A 224 -2.49 1.49 -3.56
CA ASN A 224 -2.17 0.51 -2.53
C ASN A 224 -3.44 -0.06 -1.88
N MET A 225 -4.36 0.80 -1.48
CA MET A 225 -5.56 0.41 -0.74
C MET A 225 -6.76 0.05 -1.64
N SER A 226 -6.58 -0.10 -2.95
CA SER A 226 -7.65 -0.61 -3.84
C SER A 226 -8.14 -1.99 -3.42
N ILE A 227 -7.25 -2.80 -2.88
CA ILE A 227 -7.53 -4.16 -2.40
C ILE A 227 -8.46 -4.14 -1.19
N GLU A 228 -8.39 -3.12 -0.34
CA GLU A 228 -9.27 -2.95 0.82
C GLU A 228 -10.71 -2.64 0.39
N GLY A 229 -10.90 -2.06 -0.81
CA GLY A 229 -12.21 -1.94 -1.47
C GLY A 229 -12.64 -3.19 -2.25
N GLY A 230 -11.86 -4.28 -2.19
CA GLY A 230 -12.15 -5.56 -2.86
C GLY A 230 -11.73 -5.63 -4.34
N ALA A 231 -11.10 -4.59 -4.87
CA ALA A 231 -10.69 -4.55 -6.27
C ALA A 231 -9.51 -5.48 -6.57
N ARG A 232 -9.39 -5.93 -7.83
CA ARG A 232 -8.26 -6.73 -8.31
C ARG A 232 -6.99 -5.88 -8.39
N ALA A 233 -7.11 -4.64 -8.85
CA ALA A 233 -6.05 -3.65 -9.01
C ALA A 233 -6.62 -2.24 -8.97
N GLY A 234 -5.76 -1.24 -8.76
CA GLY A 234 -6.07 0.17 -8.95
C GLY A 234 -5.14 0.77 -10.00
N LEU A 235 -5.63 1.72 -10.77
CA LEU A 235 -4.87 2.37 -11.83
C LEU A 235 -5.06 3.88 -11.74
N ILE A 236 -3.99 4.63 -12.01
CA ILE A 236 -4.03 6.06 -12.29
C ILE A 236 -3.28 6.29 -13.60
N ALA A 237 -3.91 7.00 -14.54
CA ALA A 237 -3.28 7.31 -15.81
C ALA A 237 -1.97 8.10 -15.58
N PRO A 238 -0.86 7.69 -16.20
CA PRO A 238 0.42 8.38 -16.05
C PRO A 238 0.37 9.77 -16.71
N ASP A 239 1.02 10.72 -16.07
CA ASP A 239 1.12 12.11 -16.53
C ASP A 239 2.51 12.67 -16.24
N GLU A 240 2.69 13.97 -16.38
CA GLU A 240 3.95 14.67 -16.15
C GLU A 240 4.52 14.43 -14.75
N THR A 241 3.66 14.29 -13.72
CA THR A 241 4.08 13.94 -12.35
C THR A 241 4.71 12.54 -12.32
N THR A 242 4.11 11.59 -13.01
CA THR A 242 4.62 10.22 -13.14
C THR A 242 5.96 10.21 -13.90
N PHE A 243 6.04 10.94 -15.02
CA PHE A 243 7.25 10.98 -15.83
C PHE A 243 8.42 11.61 -15.09
N ALA A 244 8.18 12.71 -14.36
CA ALA A 244 9.18 13.36 -13.51
C ALA A 244 9.69 12.44 -12.39
N TYR A 245 8.81 11.66 -11.77
CA TYR A 245 9.19 10.71 -10.73
C TYR A 245 10.08 9.58 -11.26
N VAL A 246 9.76 9.04 -12.44
CA VAL A 246 10.48 7.93 -13.06
C VAL A 246 11.83 8.37 -13.60
N GLN A 247 11.93 9.59 -14.10
CA GLN A 247 13.16 10.13 -14.67
C GLN A 247 14.33 10.07 -13.69
N GLY A 248 15.45 9.51 -14.14
CA GLY A 248 16.68 9.41 -13.32
C GLY A 248 16.71 8.20 -12.38
N LYS A 249 15.64 7.42 -12.26
CA LYS A 249 15.68 6.17 -11.48
C LYS A 249 16.65 5.17 -12.12
N PRO A 250 17.29 4.28 -11.31
CA PRO A 250 18.36 3.40 -11.78
C PRO A 250 18.02 2.57 -13.04
N ARG A 251 16.78 2.04 -13.10
CA ARG A 251 16.29 1.15 -14.17
C ARG A 251 15.36 1.84 -15.17
N ALA A 252 15.12 3.14 -15.01
CA ALA A 252 14.33 3.90 -15.96
C ALA A 252 15.07 4.06 -17.30
N PRO A 253 14.35 4.14 -18.42
CA PRO A 253 14.92 4.50 -19.70
C PRO A 253 15.68 5.82 -19.64
N LYS A 254 16.70 6.01 -20.48
CA LYS A 254 17.54 7.22 -20.52
C LYS A 254 17.67 7.75 -21.95
N GLY A 255 17.91 9.05 -22.08
CA GLY A 255 18.12 9.70 -23.37
C GLY A 255 16.94 9.46 -24.32
N GLU A 256 17.23 9.13 -25.58
CA GLU A 256 16.23 8.89 -26.62
C GLU A 256 15.21 7.79 -26.25
N ALA A 257 15.65 6.73 -25.54
CA ALA A 257 14.74 5.67 -25.07
C ALA A 257 13.71 6.21 -24.06
N LEU A 258 14.06 7.21 -23.24
CA LEU A 258 13.13 7.87 -22.36
C LEU A 258 12.11 8.72 -23.13
N GLU A 259 12.54 9.45 -24.15
CA GLU A 259 11.66 10.25 -24.99
C GLU A 259 10.63 9.38 -25.72
N GLN A 260 11.07 8.25 -26.27
CA GLN A 260 10.20 7.26 -26.90
C GLN A 260 9.20 6.66 -25.88
N ALA A 261 9.69 6.32 -24.68
CA ALA A 261 8.86 5.79 -23.61
C ALA A 261 7.80 6.81 -23.19
N ILE A 262 8.15 8.07 -22.95
CA ILE A 262 7.20 9.13 -22.60
C ILE A 262 6.17 9.33 -23.71
N SER A 263 6.57 9.26 -24.98
CA SER A 263 5.64 9.36 -26.12
C SER A 263 4.58 8.25 -26.09
N TYR A 264 4.98 7.02 -25.74
CA TYR A 264 4.06 5.90 -25.53
C TYR A 264 3.23 6.09 -24.27
N TRP A 265 3.84 6.44 -23.14
CA TRP A 265 3.15 6.61 -21.87
C TRP A 265 2.04 7.67 -21.91
N LYS A 266 2.19 8.72 -22.71
CA LYS A 266 1.16 9.73 -22.96
C LYS A 266 -0.10 9.18 -23.62
N THR A 267 -0.04 8.00 -24.23
CA THR A 267 -1.21 7.33 -24.81
C THR A 267 -1.98 6.49 -23.80
N LEU A 268 -1.40 6.26 -22.60
CA LEU A 268 -1.94 5.43 -21.54
C LEU A 268 -2.94 6.21 -20.65
N HIS A 269 -4.10 6.50 -21.23
CA HIS A 269 -5.26 7.06 -20.54
C HIS A 269 -6.52 6.48 -21.18
N SER A 270 -7.62 6.49 -20.46
CA SER A 270 -8.91 6.08 -21.02
C SER A 270 -9.37 7.05 -22.10
N ASP A 271 -9.83 6.50 -23.21
CA ASP A 271 -10.36 7.30 -24.33
C ASP A 271 -11.65 8.00 -23.93
N GLU A 272 -11.94 9.12 -24.57
CA GLU A 272 -13.26 9.77 -24.42
C GLU A 272 -14.36 8.81 -24.88
N GLY A 273 -15.39 8.63 -24.03
CA GLY A 273 -16.47 7.68 -24.29
C GLY A 273 -16.13 6.21 -24.00
N ALA A 274 -14.98 5.91 -23.38
CA ALA A 274 -14.67 4.55 -22.92
C ALA A 274 -15.74 4.07 -21.93
N HIS A 275 -16.08 2.78 -22.03
CA HIS A 275 -17.11 2.17 -21.19
C HIS A 275 -16.55 1.75 -19.83
N PHE A 276 -17.23 2.15 -18.76
CA PHE A 276 -17.02 1.66 -17.41
C PHE A 276 -18.27 0.94 -16.92
N ASP A 277 -18.13 -0.27 -16.40
CA ASP A 277 -19.24 -1.06 -15.86
C ASP A 277 -19.83 -0.44 -14.58
N LYS A 278 -19.02 0.34 -13.85
CA LYS A 278 -19.44 1.05 -12.64
C LYS A 278 -18.70 2.38 -12.54
N ILE A 279 -19.42 3.42 -12.15
CA ILE A 279 -18.86 4.76 -11.90
C ILE A 279 -19.26 5.20 -10.49
N VAL A 280 -18.28 5.71 -9.74
CA VAL A 280 -18.46 6.31 -8.42
C VAL A 280 -17.85 7.71 -8.44
N GLU A 281 -18.56 8.69 -7.95
CA GLU A 281 -18.10 10.08 -7.92
C GLU A 281 -18.12 10.62 -6.49
N LEU A 282 -17.01 11.24 -6.08
CA LEU A 282 -16.87 11.91 -4.81
C LEU A 282 -16.48 13.37 -5.02
N ASP A 283 -16.95 14.21 -4.11
CA ASP A 283 -16.56 15.61 -4.02
C ASP A 283 -15.45 15.79 -3.00
N ALA A 284 -14.25 16.15 -3.45
CA ALA A 284 -13.08 16.34 -2.62
C ALA A 284 -13.29 17.37 -1.51
N ALA A 285 -14.13 18.39 -1.76
CA ALA A 285 -14.41 19.43 -0.76
C ALA A 285 -15.22 18.92 0.45
N LYS A 286 -15.86 17.75 0.32
CA LYS A 286 -16.60 17.10 1.42
C LYS A 286 -15.79 16.14 2.23
N ILE A 287 -14.55 15.83 1.82
CA ILE A 287 -13.66 14.94 2.54
C ILE A 287 -12.97 15.73 3.64
N SER A 288 -13.05 15.23 4.86
CA SER A 288 -12.33 15.71 6.04
C SER A 288 -11.36 14.63 6.52
N PRO A 289 -10.43 14.91 7.45
CA PRO A 289 -9.56 13.87 8.01
C PRO A 289 -10.36 12.69 8.56
N VAL A 290 -9.99 11.48 8.13
CA VAL A 290 -10.75 10.24 8.36
C VAL A 290 -10.08 9.38 9.44
N VAL A 291 -10.88 8.75 10.28
CA VAL A 291 -10.44 7.75 11.27
C VAL A 291 -11.32 6.52 11.17
N SER A 292 -10.73 5.31 11.17
CA SER A 292 -11.53 4.09 11.30
C SER A 292 -11.93 3.88 12.76
N TRP A 293 -13.19 3.54 12.99
CA TRP A 293 -13.75 3.28 14.34
C TRP A 293 -13.95 1.79 14.64
N GLY A 294 -14.03 0.96 13.61
CA GLY A 294 -14.29 -0.47 13.73
C GLY A 294 -13.11 -1.34 13.30
N SER A 295 -13.39 -2.60 13.01
CA SER A 295 -12.41 -3.63 12.65
C SER A 295 -12.35 -3.92 11.14
N SER A 296 -12.79 -2.96 10.33
CA SER A 296 -12.76 -3.02 8.85
C SER A 296 -12.37 -1.65 8.29
N PRO A 297 -11.65 -1.58 7.17
CA PRO A 297 -11.33 -0.31 6.51
C PRO A 297 -12.56 0.49 6.02
N GLU A 298 -13.73 -0.12 5.93
CA GLU A 298 -15.00 0.56 5.62
C GLU A 298 -15.65 1.23 6.84
N ASP A 299 -15.20 0.86 8.04
CA ASP A 299 -15.73 1.40 9.30
C ASP A 299 -15.08 2.75 9.61
N VAL A 300 -15.39 3.76 8.85
CA VAL A 300 -14.76 5.08 8.92
C VAL A 300 -15.76 6.19 9.19
N VAL A 301 -15.26 7.24 9.84
CA VAL A 301 -15.94 8.52 10.03
C VAL A 301 -14.93 9.65 9.96
N PHE A 302 -15.39 10.89 9.86
CA PHE A 302 -14.51 12.03 10.02
C PHE A 302 -14.09 12.18 11.49
N VAL A 303 -12.91 12.72 11.73
CA VAL A 303 -12.35 12.88 13.08
C VAL A 303 -13.24 13.73 14.00
N THR A 304 -14.04 14.62 13.43
CA THR A 304 -14.99 15.46 14.15
C THR A 304 -16.30 14.76 14.51
N ASP A 305 -16.52 13.56 13.99
CA ASP A 305 -17.77 12.82 14.18
C ASP A 305 -17.72 11.96 15.45
N VAL A 306 -18.80 11.23 15.65
CA VAL A 306 -18.93 10.25 16.73
C VAL A 306 -18.99 8.83 16.18
N VAL A 307 -18.67 7.87 17.02
CA VAL A 307 -18.85 6.44 16.72
C VAL A 307 -20.32 6.18 16.39
N PRO A 308 -20.62 5.61 15.19
CA PRO A 308 -22.00 5.38 14.76
C PRO A 308 -22.76 4.41 15.66
N ASN A 309 -24.10 4.54 15.67
CA ASN A 309 -24.97 3.58 16.33
C ASN A 309 -25.38 2.47 15.34
N PRO A 310 -24.96 1.20 15.55
CA PRO A 310 -25.34 0.10 14.68
C PRO A 310 -26.87 -0.16 14.61
N ASP A 311 -27.65 0.26 15.61
CA ASP A 311 -29.10 0.08 15.60
C ASP A 311 -29.81 0.88 14.49
N GLU A 312 -29.14 1.87 13.91
CA GLU A 312 -29.62 2.62 12.75
C GLU A 312 -29.51 1.82 11.44
N ILE A 313 -28.75 0.71 11.44
CA ILE A 313 -28.54 -0.14 10.27
C ILE A 313 -29.71 -1.12 10.13
N LYS A 314 -30.42 -1.06 8.99
CA LYS A 314 -31.58 -1.90 8.72
C LYS A 314 -31.22 -3.38 8.49
N ASP A 315 -30.10 -3.64 7.83
CA ASP A 315 -29.61 -5.01 7.57
C ASP A 315 -29.13 -5.64 8.87
N GLU A 316 -29.76 -6.75 9.27
CA GLU A 316 -29.48 -7.45 10.53
C GLU A 316 -28.06 -8.03 10.58
N THR A 317 -27.56 -8.56 9.46
CA THR A 317 -26.23 -9.13 9.40
C THR A 317 -25.15 -8.05 9.53
N LYS A 318 -25.31 -6.95 8.80
CA LYS A 318 -24.44 -5.78 8.93
C LYS A 318 -24.51 -5.19 10.33
N ARG A 319 -25.70 -5.02 10.89
CA ARG A 319 -25.90 -4.50 12.26
C ARG A 319 -25.14 -5.36 13.29
N ALA A 320 -25.31 -6.68 13.23
CA ALA A 320 -24.63 -7.60 14.13
C ALA A 320 -23.10 -7.54 13.97
N SER A 321 -22.61 -7.44 12.73
CA SER A 321 -21.17 -7.26 12.44
C SER A 321 -20.62 -5.97 13.05
N LYS A 322 -21.36 -4.85 12.95
CA LYS A 322 -20.91 -3.56 13.50
C LYS A 322 -20.95 -3.54 15.02
N TRP A 323 -21.91 -4.20 15.66
CA TRP A 323 -21.90 -4.41 17.12
C TRP A 323 -20.69 -5.23 17.58
N ARG A 324 -20.34 -6.31 16.84
CA ARG A 324 -19.14 -7.10 17.11
C ARG A 324 -17.87 -6.25 16.97
N ALA A 325 -17.79 -5.40 15.96
CA ALA A 325 -16.66 -4.49 15.74
C ALA A 325 -16.51 -3.51 16.92
N LEU A 326 -17.62 -2.93 17.42
CA LEU A 326 -17.61 -2.04 18.58
C LEU A 326 -17.15 -2.76 19.86
N ASP A 327 -17.65 -3.98 20.09
CA ASP A 327 -17.23 -4.79 21.24
C ASP A 327 -15.73 -5.08 21.20
N TYR A 328 -15.22 -5.53 20.04
CA TYR A 328 -13.80 -5.76 19.83
C TYR A 328 -12.96 -4.50 20.05
N MET A 329 -13.39 -3.38 19.48
CA MET A 329 -12.70 -2.09 19.62
C MET A 329 -12.91 -1.46 21.01
N GLY A 330 -13.82 -1.99 21.83
CA GLY A 330 -14.15 -1.45 23.16
C GLY A 330 -14.68 -0.02 23.08
N LEU A 331 -15.52 0.26 22.09
CA LEU A 331 -16.14 1.56 21.86
C LEU A 331 -17.64 1.51 22.05
N LYS A 332 -18.24 2.66 22.35
CA LYS A 332 -19.69 2.82 22.49
C LYS A 332 -20.22 3.79 21.42
N PRO A 333 -21.41 3.55 20.86
CA PRO A 333 -22.08 4.54 20.02
C PRO A 333 -22.12 5.93 20.67
N GLY A 334 -21.94 6.97 19.87
CA GLY A 334 -21.94 8.35 20.36
C GLY A 334 -20.62 8.83 20.99
N THR A 335 -19.61 7.96 21.15
CA THR A 335 -18.27 8.38 21.60
C THR A 335 -17.66 9.30 20.53
N LYS A 336 -17.22 10.51 20.90
CA LYS A 336 -16.49 11.39 19.99
C LYS A 336 -15.16 10.76 19.60
N MET A 337 -14.81 10.83 18.32
CA MET A 337 -13.52 10.27 17.86
C MET A 337 -12.36 10.93 18.61
N THR A 338 -12.43 12.22 18.88
CA THR A 338 -11.42 12.98 19.62
C THR A 338 -11.30 12.62 21.11
N ASP A 339 -12.27 11.90 21.71
CA ASP A 339 -12.18 11.44 23.09
C ASP A 339 -11.47 10.06 23.20
N ILE A 340 -11.19 9.40 22.06
CA ILE A 340 -10.57 8.08 22.03
C ILE A 340 -9.08 8.19 22.30
N LYS A 341 -8.65 7.71 23.45
CA LYS A 341 -7.23 7.62 23.84
C LYS A 341 -6.53 6.51 23.10
N ILE A 342 -5.24 6.70 22.85
CA ILE A 342 -4.37 5.73 22.17
C ILE A 342 -3.19 5.34 23.07
N ASP A 343 -2.71 4.12 22.92
CA ASP A 343 -1.55 3.57 23.63
C ASP A 343 -0.32 3.48 22.74
N ARG A 344 -0.55 3.31 21.42
CA ARG A 344 0.50 3.09 20.43
C ARG A 344 0.28 3.95 19.18
N VAL A 345 1.37 4.29 18.52
CA VAL A 345 1.33 4.89 17.17
C VAL A 345 2.31 4.15 16.28
N PHE A 346 1.84 3.82 15.08
CA PHE A 346 2.66 3.23 14.04
C PHE A 346 2.57 4.07 12.76
N ILE A 347 3.72 4.59 12.31
CA ILE A 347 3.87 5.31 11.04
C ILE A 347 4.86 4.53 10.18
N GLY A 348 4.40 4.03 9.03
CA GLY A 348 5.18 3.16 8.17
C GLY A 348 4.32 2.37 7.19
N SER A 349 4.77 1.21 6.78
CA SER A 349 4.18 0.27 5.84
C SER A 349 4.31 0.66 4.36
N CYS A 350 3.91 -0.26 3.45
CA CYS A 350 3.84 0.04 2.02
C CYS A 350 2.85 1.17 1.68
N THR A 351 1.92 1.48 2.58
CA THR A 351 0.92 2.51 2.39
C THR A 351 1.49 3.90 2.63
N ASN A 352 2.16 4.11 3.77
CA ASN A 352 2.60 5.44 4.24
C ASN A 352 3.97 5.39 4.95
N GLY A 353 4.96 4.81 4.29
CA GLY A 353 6.36 4.80 4.76
C GLY A 353 7.32 5.53 3.82
N ARG A 354 6.83 6.39 2.93
CA ARG A 354 7.63 7.15 1.96
C ARG A 354 8.07 8.48 2.53
N ILE A 355 9.01 9.15 1.85
CA ILE A 355 9.60 10.39 2.37
C ILE A 355 8.57 11.50 2.62
N GLU A 356 7.54 11.66 1.79
CA GLU A 356 6.49 12.65 2.00
C GLU A 356 5.66 12.34 3.24
N ASP A 357 5.34 11.07 3.48
CA ASP A 357 4.62 10.62 4.67
C ASP A 357 5.39 10.99 5.96
N LEU A 358 6.72 10.80 5.93
CA LEU A 358 7.60 11.15 7.05
C LEU A 358 7.70 12.66 7.25
N ARG A 359 7.77 13.45 6.16
CA ARG A 359 7.75 14.91 6.23
C ARG A 359 6.44 15.44 6.84
N ASP A 360 5.31 14.85 6.43
CA ASP A 360 3.99 15.21 6.96
C ASP A 360 3.87 14.91 8.44
N ALA A 361 4.34 13.75 8.87
CA ALA A 361 4.38 13.36 10.29
C ALA A 361 5.35 14.25 11.09
N ALA A 362 6.53 14.56 10.55
CA ALA A 362 7.53 15.38 11.22
C ALA A 362 7.02 16.80 11.50
N ARG A 363 6.28 17.41 10.55
CA ARG A 363 5.66 18.74 10.77
C ARG A 363 4.71 18.76 11.97
N MET A 364 4.03 17.65 12.26
CA MET A 364 3.14 17.55 13.43
C MET A 364 3.93 17.38 14.73
N ALA A 365 5.10 16.76 14.68
CA ALA A 365 5.91 16.38 15.83
C ALA A 365 6.95 17.47 16.23
N GLU A 366 7.33 18.34 15.30
CA GLU A 366 8.41 19.31 15.49
C GLU A 366 8.16 20.22 16.71
N GLY A 367 9.15 20.27 17.62
CA GLY A 367 9.08 21.07 18.85
C GLY A 367 8.13 20.55 19.92
N LYS A 368 7.52 19.39 19.71
CA LYS A 368 6.53 18.79 20.63
C LYS A 368 7.06 17.49 21.24
N LYS A 369 6.30 16.89 22.15
CA LYS A 369 6.65 15.63 22.82
C LYS A 369 5.50 14.65 22.74
N VAL A 370 5.83 13.38 22.49
CA VAL A 370 4.87 12.27 22.59
C VAL A 370 4.25 12.25 23.97
N SER A 371 2.93 12.10 24.02
CA SER A 371 2.15 12.06 25.26
C SER A 371 2.61 10.94 26.20
N ALA A 372 2.64 11.23 27.49
CA ALA A 372 3.02 10.25 28.49
C ALA A 372 2.11 9.01 28.39
N GLY A 373 2.70 7.82 28.31
CA GLY A 373 1.99 6.55 28.16
C GLY A 373 1.74 6.11 26.72
N VAL A 374 2.00 6.95 25.72
CA VAL A 374 1.98 6.57 24.30
C VAL A 374 3.35 6.07 23.87
N ASN A 375 3.38 4.94 23.18
CA ASN A 375 4.59 4.44 22.54
C ASN A 375 4.44 4.59 21.03
N ALA A 376 5.23 5.48 20.43
CA ALA A 376 5.14 5.84 19.03
C ALA A 376 6.39 5.40 18.26
N MET A 377 6.20 4.76 17.09
CA MET A 377 7.29 4.34 16.23
C MET A 377 7.15 4.86 14.81
N ILE A 378 8.29 5.14 14.21
CA ILE A 378 8.44 5.52 12.80
C ILE A 378 9.29 4.44 12.11
N VAL A 379 8.74 3.86 11.05
CA VAL A 379 9.41 2.84 10.24
C VAL A 379 9.52 3.34 8.80
N PRO A 380 10.70 3.81 8.37
CA PRO A 380 10.92 4.18 6.97
C PRO A 380 10.63 2.99 6.04
N GLY A 381 10.08 3.27 4.87
CA GLY A 381 9.67 2.22 3.95
C GLY A 381 10.82 1.53 3.23
N SER A 382 11.97 2.18 3.12
CA SER A 382 13.20 1.63 2.54
C SER A 382 14.44 2.26 3.17
N GLY A 383 15.61 1.64 2.95
CA GLY A 383 16.88 2.21 3.37
C GLY A 383 17.20 3.52 2.66
N LEU A 384 16.74 3.70 1.43
CA LEU A 384 16.90 4.96 0.69
C LEU A 384 16.00 6.07 1.27
N VAL A 385 14.77 5.76 1.66
CA VAL A 385 13.90 6.69 2.39
C VAL A 385 14.53 7.06 3.73
N LYS A 386 15.08 6.08 4.47
CA LYS A 386 15.76 6.32 5.74
C LYS A 386 16.94 7.25 5.57
N GLU A 387 17.84 6.97 4.60
CA GLU A 387 19.00 7.81 4.27
C GLU A 387 18.57 9.25 3.94
N GLN A 388 17.52 9.41 3.14
CA GLN A 388 16.99 10.72 2.79
C GLN A 388 16.39 11.44 4.00
N ALA A 389 15.59 10.76 4.81
CA ALA A 389 14.98 11.34 6.01
C ALA A 389 16.04 11.80 7.02
N GLU A 390 17.11 11.04 7.22
CA GLU A 390 18.25 11.38 8.07
C GLU A 390 19.03 12.57 7.49
N ALA A 391 19.23 12.63 6.17
CA ALA A 391 19.88 13.78 5.51
C ALA A 391 19.05 15.07 5.66
N GLU A 392 17.72 14.96 5.70
CA GLU A 392 16.81 16.09 5.95
C GLU A 392 16.63 16.40 7.44
N GLY A 393 17.17 15.58 8.36
CA GLY A 393 17.08 15.75 9.81
C GLY A 393 15.73 15.36 10.42
N LEU A 394 14.88 14.61 9.67
CA LEU A 394 13.57 14.19 10.16
C LEU A 394 13.69 13.19 11.32
N ASP A 395 14.71 12.34 11.30
CA ASP A 395 15.05 11.42 12.38
C ASP A 395 15.25 12.17 13.72
N LYS A 396 15.94 13.31 13.69
CA LYS A 396 16.19 14.14 14.88
C LYS A 396 14.88 14.70 15.44
N ILE A 397 14.00 15.22 14.57
CA ILE A 397 12.67 15.70 14.97
C ILE A 397 11.90 14.58 15.70
N PHE A 398 11.87 13.38 15.12
CA PHE A 398 11.16 12.26 15.71
C PHE A 398 11.77 11.79 17.03
N ILE A 399 13.08 11.60 17.07
CA ILE A 399 13.81 11.20 18.29
C ILE A 399 13.63 12.22 19.41
N GLU A 400 13.79 13.51 19.10
CA GLU A 400 13.56 14.59 20.05
C GLU A 400 12.13 14.65 20.56
N ALA A 401 11.15 14.37 19.69
CA ALA A 401 9.75 14.27 20.10
C ALA A 401 9.45 13.01 20.94
N GLY A 402 10.32 11.99 20.91
CA GLY A 402 10.14 10.75 21.68
C GLY A 402 9.54 9.59 20.89
N PHE A 403 9.62 9.66 19.55
CA PHE A 403 9.33 8.51 18.69
C PHE A 403 10.53 7.56 18.62
N ASP A 404 10.23 6.28 18.49
CA ASP A 404 11.21 5.23 18.22
C ASP A 404 11.52 5.18 16.71
N TRP A 405 12.74 5.59 16.33
CA TRP A 405 13.22 5.59 14.94
C TRP A 405 13.76 4.22 14.57
N ARG A 406 13.15 3.58 13.58
CA ARG A 406 13.37 2.16 13.28
C ARG A 406 14.12 1.93 11.97
N GLU A 407 14.52 0.69 11.74
CA GLU A 407 15.06 0.21 10.47
C GLU A 407 13.92 -0.13 9.49
N PRO A 408 14.17 -0.08 8.15
CA PRO A 408 13.15 -0.33 7.14
C PRO A 408 12.58 -1.75 7.16
N GLY A 409 11.27 -1.88 6.93
CA GLY A 409 10.55 -3.14 6.86
C GLY A 409 9.05 -2.98 6.98
N CYS A 410 8.30 -4.08 6.87
CA CYS A 410 6.84 -4.08 7.03
C CYS A 410 6.40 -3.85 8.49
N SER A 411 7.22 -4.23 9.48
CA SER A 411 6.98 -3.95 10.91
C SER A 411 5.57 -4.38 11.36
N MET A 412 4.87 -3.51 12.10
CA MET A 412 3.53 -3.75 12.62
C MET A 412 2.45 -3.87 11.54
N CYS A 413 2.71 -3.58 10.26
CA CYS A 413 1.67 -3.68 9.22
C CYS A 413 1.06 -5.09 9.18
N LEU A 414 1.86 -6.13 9.35
CA LEU A 414 1.45 -7.53 9.38
C LEU A 414 1.77 -8.24 10.73
N ALA A 415 2.62 -7.63 11.56
CA ALA A 415 3.06 -8.17 12.84
C ALA A 415 3.68 -9.60 12.76
N MET A 416 4.40 -9.87 11.66
CA MET A 416 5.15 -11.12 11.46
C MET A 416 6.53 -11.12 12.15
N ASN A 417 6.89 -9.99 12.74
CA ASN A 417 8.11 -9.79 13.53
C ASN A 417 7.74 -9.43 14.99
N ASP A 418 8.71 -8.96 15.77
CA ASP A 418 8.52 -8.61 17.18
C ASP A 418 7.68 -7.31 17.38
N ASP A 419 7.49 -6.53 16.32
CA ASP A 419 6.69 -5.30 16.36
C ASP A 419 5.19 -5.65 16.32
N ARG A 420 4.57 -5.74 17.50
CA ARG A 420 3.14 -6.10 17.62
C ARG A 420 2.48 -5.44 18.81
N LEU A 421 1.16 -5.27 18.73
CA LEU A 421 0.33 -4.79 19.83
C LEU A 421 0.16 -5.87 20.90
N LYS A 422 0.10 -5.44 22.15
CA LYS A 422 -0.36 -6.28 23.26
C LYS A 422 -1.90 -6.32 23.27
N PRO A 423 -2.49 -7.37 23.88
CA PRO A 423 -3.94 -7.47 24.01
C PRO A 423 -4.54 -6.22 24.66
N GLY A 424 -5.51 -5.63 23.99
CA GLY A 424 -6.22 -4.42 24.43
C GLY A 424 -5.56 -3.10 24.08
N GLU A 425 -4.28 -3.07 23.69
CA GLU A 425 -3.63 -1.83 23.23
C GLU A 425 -4.34 -1.26 22.00
N ARG A 426 -4.48 0.06 21.97
CA ARG A 426 -5.11 0.84 20.91
C ARG A 426 -4.05 1.60 20.13
N CYS A 427 -4.04 1.41 18.81
CA CYS A 427 -3.04 1.99 17.92
C CYS A 427 -3.67 2.95 16.90
N ALA A 428 -3.13 4.16 16.79
CA ALA A 428 -3.29 4.99 15.60
C ALA A 428 -2.24 4.56 14.56
N SER A 429 -2.68 4.08 13.40
CA SER A 429 -1.81 3.38 12.46
C SER A 429 -1.99 3.88 11.03
N THR A 430 -0.88 4.05 10.33
CA THR A 430 -0.88 4.36 8.90
C THR A 430 -0.90 3.11 8.00
N SER A 431 -1.04 1.92 8.59
CA SER A 431 -1.19 0.69 7.82
C SER A 431 -2.45 0.70 6.94
N ASN A 432 -2.63 -0.33 6.15
CA ASN A 432 -3.74 -0.46 5.20
C ASN A 432 -4.94 -1.24 5.75
N ARG A 433 -4.73 -2.13 6.71
CA ARG A 433 -5.76 -3.04 7.26
C ARG A 433 -5.80 -2.97 8.77
N ASN A 434 -7.03 -3.15 9.31
CA ASN A 434 -7.29 -3.11 10.74
C ASN A 434 -8.22 -4.21 11.23
N PHE A 435 -8.32 -5.35 10.52
CA PHE A 435 -9.13 -6.46 11.01
C PHE A 435 -8.62 -7.01 12.35
N GLU A 436 -9.46 -7.74 13.05
CA GLU A 436 -9.19 -8.29 14.38
C GLU A 436 -7.85 -9.03 14.42
N GLY A 437 -6.94 -8.60 15.28
CA GLY A 437 -5.63 -9.23 15.46
C GLY A 437 -4.56 -8.89 14.43
N ARG A 438 -4.84 -8.04 13.44
CA ARG A 438 -3.88 -7.72 12.36
C ARG A 438 -2.52 -7.25 12.85
N GLN A 439 -2.48 -6.36 13.82
CA GLN A 439 -1.24 -5.82 14.41
C GLN A 439 -0.85 -6.49 15.74
N GLY A 440 -1.50 -7.59 16.08
CA GLY A 440 -1.26 -8.34 17.31
C GLY A 440 -2.57 -8.87 17.91
N PHE A 441 -2.50 -9.99 18.62
CA PHE A 441 -3.67 -10.64 19.22
C PHE A 441 -4.45 -9.69 20.13
N LYS A 442 -5.75 -9.50 19.83
CA LYS A 442 -6.64 -8.55 20.51
C LYS A 442 -6.16 -7.08 20.48
N GLY A 443 -5.25 -6.72 19.58
CA GLY A 443 -4.87 -5.33 19.33
C GLY A 443 -5.98 -4.57 18.61
N ARG A 444 -6.15 -3.28 18.93
CA ARG A 444 -7.21 -2.41 18.42
C ARG A 444 -6.58 -1.36 17.52
N THR A 445 -6.80 -1.47 16.21
CA THR A 445 -6.14 -0.61 15.21
C THR A 445 -7.13 0.37 14.59
N HIS A 446 -6.79 1.65 14.62
CA HIS A 446 -7.47 2.71 13.90
C HIS A 446 -6.59 3.17 12.73
N LEU A 447 -7.14 3.14 11.53
CA LEU A 447 -6.45 3.64 10.33
C LEU A 447 -6.59 5.15 10.25
N VAL A 448 -5.47 5.83 10.05
CA VAL A 448 -5.35 7.29 9.96
C VAL A 448 -4.25 7.70 8.98
N SER A 449 -4.21 8.98 8.62
CA SER A 449 -3.09 9.56 7.85
C SER A 449 -1.82 9.70 8.70
N PRO A 450 -0.63 9.83 8.08
CA PRO A 450 0.64 10.05 8.79
C PRO A 450 0.62 11.28 9.72
N ALA A 451 0.08 12.39 9.23
CA ALA A 451 -0.07 13.61 10.02
C ALA A 451 -0.97 13.39 11.23
N MET A 452 -2.13 12.73 11.05
CA MET A 452 -3.04 12.41 12.16
C MET A 452 -2.41 11.45 13.16
N ALA A 453 -1.67 10.44 12.70
CA ALA A 453 -0.96 9.51 13.58
C ALA A 453 0.06 10.23 14.45
N ALA A 454 0.87 11.12 13.86
CA ALA A 454 1.85 11.92 14.61
C ALA A 454 1.19 12.88 15.59
N ALA A 455 0.14 13.60 15.18
CA ALA A 455 -0.61 14.49 16.05
C ALA A 455 -1.26 13.72 17.21
N ALA A 456 -1.82 12.52 16.93
CA ALA A 456 -2.39 11.67 17.98
C ALA A 456 -1.31 11.16 18.97
N ALA A 457 -0.07 10.88 18.51
CA ALA A 457 1.03 10.55 19.41
C ALA A 457 1.32 11.66 20.42
N ILE A 458 1.31 12.91 19.94
CA ILE A 458 1.57 14.09 20.78
C ILE A 458 0.40 14.35 21.75
N ALA A 459 -0.84 14.28 21.26
CA ALA A 459 -2.03 14.57 22.07
C ALA A 459 -2.42 13.42 23.02
N GLY A 460 -2.09 12.17 22.70
CA GLY A 460 -2.53 10.97 23.41
C GLY A 460 -3.96 10.51 23.02
N HIS A 461 -4.58 11.17 22.04
CA HIS A 461 -5.92 10.88 21.51
C HIS A 461 -6.02 11.43 20.07
N PHE A 462 -7.08 11.08 19.34
CA PHE A 462 -7.29 11.65 18.01
C PHE A 462 -7.62 13.14 18.08
N VAL A 463 -7.13 13.90 17.09
CA VAL A 463 -7.32 15.36 17.00
C VAL A 463 -7.64 15.74 15.57
N ASP A 464 -8.34 16.86 15.38
CA ASP A 464 -8.51 17.43 14.05
C ASP A 464 -7.24 18.19 13.68
N ILE A 465 -6.46 17.62 12.75
CA ILE A 465 -5.18 18.20 12.30
C ILE A 465 -5.33 19.51 11.57
N ARG A 466 -6.53 19.90 11.16
CA ARG A 466 -6.82 21.21 10.56
C ARG A 466 -6.73 22.35 11.59
N GLU A 467 -6.91 22.01 12.86
CA GLU A 467 -6.82 22.91 14.01
C GLU A 467 -5.45 22.79 14.75
N TRP A 468 -4.51 22.02 14.20
CA TRP A 468 -3.21 21.74 14.82
C TRP A 468 -2.28 22.96 14.70
N ASN A 469 -1.84 23.51 15.86
CA ASN A 469 -0.95 24.64 15.99
C ASN A 469 0.45 24.22 16.45
#